data_32677ec631eadcb046a216be4375a084
#
_entry.id   32677ec631eadcb046a216be4375a084
#
_cell.length_a   1.000
_cell.length_b   1.000
_cell.length_c   1.000
_cell.angle_alpha   90.00
_cell.angle_beta   90.00
_cell.angle_gamma   90.00
#
_symmetry.space_group_name_H-M   'P 1'
#
loop_
_entity.id
_entity.type
_entity.pdbx_description
1 polymer ?
#
loop_
_entity_poly.entity_id
_entity_poly.type
_entity_poly.pdbx_seq_one_letter_code
_entity_poly.pdbx_strand_id
1 'polypeptide(L)'
;MFNINYIKVDPTTYLMKFENGALTKKGAGISLWYYAPNVSLVAVPTGTTDVPFIFKETTQDYQEVTVQGQLVYRIANPEKIATLMNFTIKNGRKELTYESDDPDKLRNRITNLVQVKMSAAIEQLNLRQAIMSSQTLVRSIKEDFSQSDVLQTLGVEIIDLSIVAIKPTPETARALEASVREQLLQEADEAIYRRRNASIEQERTVKENELNTELAVENKQREIEEGKLKAERALAEQRQEMQREKLDADIAQEQQRQQLVDIATQNECKQADAKAYEIGATLGATMEALSNVDAKVLEALTMGNLDPQQLMAQAFRELAGGAEKIGQLNITPDLLQSLTERVRA
;
A
#
# COMPACT_ATOMS: atom_id res chain seq x y z
N MET A 1 80.40 31.01 -41.27
CA MET A 1 79.77 30.70 -39.96
C MET A 1 79.38 29.25 -39.98
N PHE A 2 79.80 28.45 -39.00
CA PHE A 2 79.43 27.06 -38.93
C PHE A 2 77.92 26.94 -38.51
N ASN A 3 77.08 26.47 -39.39
CA ASN A 3 75.62 26.34 -39.18
C ASN A 3 75.30 25.09 -38.34
N ILE A 4 75.92 24.98 -37.14
CA ILE A 4 75.70 23.92 -36.18
C ILE A 4 74.61 24.35 -35.23
N ASN A 5 73.54 23.59 -35.19
CA ASN A 5 72.40 23.86 -34.35
C ASN A 5 72.19 22.73 -33.31
N TYR A 6 71.57 23.09 -32.20
CA TYR A 6 71.27 22.18 -31.13
C TYR A 6 69.70 22.10 -31.03
N ILE A 7 69.19 20.87 -30.96
CA ILE A 7 67.78 20.64 -30.71
C ILE A 7 67.62 19.70 -29.50
N LYS A 8 66.67 20.03 -28.67
CA LYS A 8 66.14 19.17 -27.58
C LYS A 8 64.65 19.08 -27.75
N VAL A 9 64.13 17.85 -27.78
CA VAL A 9 62.67 17.57 -27.88
C VAL A 9 62.14 17.01 -26.59
N ASP A 10 60.84 17.23 -26.34
CA ASP A 10 60.16 16.70 -25.18
C ASP A 10 60.03 15.17 -25.25
N PRO A 11 59.88 14.48 -24.09
CA PRO A 11 59.71 13.05 -24.05
C PRO A 11 58.52 12.51 -24.88
N THR A 12 57.53 13.37 -25.13
CA THR A 12 56.33 13.08 -25.92
C THR A 12 56.52 13.29 -27.43
N THR A 13 57.75 13.66 -27.86
CA THR A 13 58.13 13.89 -29.26
C THR A 13 59.18 12.90 -29.69
N TYR A 14 58.92 12.14 -30.71
CA TYR A 14 59.85 11.21 -31.32
C TYR A 14 60.62 11.92 -32.45
N LEU A 15 61.90 12.09 -32.27
CA LEU A 15 62.78 12.75 -33.22
C LEU A 15 63.54 11.72 -34.06
N MET A 16 63.56 11.94 -35.39
CA MET A 16 64.35 11.18 -36.33
C MET A 16 65.27 12.14 -37.09
N LYS A 17 66.58 11.80 -37.13
CA LYS A 17 67.61 12.52 -37.84
C LYS A 17 68.01 11.76 -39.09
N PHE A 18 67.88 12.37 -40.25
CA PHE A 18 68.28 11.87 -41.54
C PHE A 18 69.50 12.66 -42.03
N GLU A 19 70.60 11.94 -42.35
CA GLU A 19 71.81 12.50 -43.00
C GLU A 19 72.01 11.87 -44.36
N ASN A 20 72.09 12.66 -45.39
CA ASN A 20 72.25 12.19 -46.77
C ASN A 20 71.18 11.10 -47.13
N GLY A 21 69.97 11.21 -46.63
CA GLY A 21 68.89 10.25 -46.88
C GLY A 21 68.90 9.01 -46.00
N ALA A 22 69.92 8.81 -45.14
CA ALA A 22 69.94 7.69 -44.20
C ALA A 22 69.53 8.09 -42.79
N LEU A 23 68.77 7.26 -42.12
CA LEU A 23 68.38 7.45 -40.72
C LEU A 23 69.55 7.19 -39.81
N THR A 24 70.10 8.23 -39.16
CA THR A 24 71.32 8.15 -38.31
C THR A 24 71.00 8.06 -36.84
N LYS A 25 69.95 8.75 -36.36
CA LYS A 25 69.58 8.73 -34.94
C LYS A 25 68.06 8.87 -34.81
N LYS A 26 67.49 8.13 -33.89
CA LYS A 26 66.04 8.18 -33.59
C LYS A 26 65.80 7.98 -32.10
N GLY A 27 64.71 8.54 -31.58
CA GLY A 27 64.26 8.31 -30.20
C GLY A 27 63.36 9.39 -29.71
N ALA A 28 62.66 9.09 -28.61
CA ALA A 28 61.80 10.03 -27.89
C ALA A 28 62.62 10.82 -26.86
N GLY A 29 62.35 12.12 -26.73
CA GLY A 29 62.97 12.96 -25.70
C GLY A 29 64.50 13.15 -25.87
N ILE A 30 65.05 12.97 -27.05
CA ILE A 30 66.45 13.08 -27.31
C ILE A 30 66.91 14.51 -27.57
N SER A 31 68.18 14.77 -27.33
CA SER A 31 68.83 15.99 -27.71
C SER A 31 70.03 15.68 -28.59
N LEU A 32 70.31 16.54 -29.58
CA LEU A 32 71.40 16.34 -30.49
C LEU A 32 71.90 17.65 -31.13
N TRP A 33 73.19 17.63 -31.53
CA TRP A 33 73.76 18.64 -32.38
C TRP A 33 73.71 18.19 -33.81
N TYR A 34 73.44 19.09 -34.75
CA TYR A 34 73.35 18.76 -36.18
C TYR A 34 73.83 19.93 -37.03
N TYR A 35 74.33 19.59 -38.24
CA TYR A 35 74.74 20.54 -39.23
C TYR A 35 73.55 20.72 -40.24
N ALA A 36 72.93 21.92 -40.17
CA ALA A 36 71.67 22.17 -40.83
C ALA A 36 71.68 21.90 -42.35
N PRO A 37 72.71 22.15 -43.15
CA PRO A 37 72.64 21.93 -44.60
C PRO A 37 72.51 20.46 -45.02
N ASN A 38 72.99 19.49 -44.23
CA ASN A 38 73.04 18.09 -44.61
C ASN A 38 72.07 17.22 -43.85
N VAL A 39 71.23 17.83 -42.99
CA VAL A 39 70.38 17.08 -42.02
C VAL A 39 68.94 17.49 -42.20
N SER A 40 68.09 16.50 -42.36
CA SER A 40 66.62 16.67 -42.21
C SER A 40 66.20 16.09 -40.84
N LEU A 41 65.43 16.89 -40.10
CA LEU A 41 64.88 16.49 -38.82
C LEU A 41 63.37 16.27 -38.95
N VAL A 42 62.89 15.08 -38.53
CA VAL A 42 61.47 14.75 -38.51
C VAL A 42 61.06 14.58 -37.07
N ALA A 43 60.10 15.38 -36.60
CA ALA A 43 59.58 15.35 -35.23
C ALA A 43 58.13 14.93 -35.22
N VAL A 44 57.88 13.74 -34.71
CA VAL A 44 56.53 13.15 -34.64
C VAL A 44 56.04 13.21 -33.19
N PRO A 45 54.91 13.87 -32.91
CA PRO A 45 54.30 13.89 -31.58
C PRO A 45 53.71 12.49 -31.27
N THR A 46 54.22 11.86 -30.20
CA THR A 46 53.72 10.54 -29.74
C THR A 46 52.81 10.67 -28.53
N GLY A 47 52.67 11.88 -27.99
CA GLY A 47 51.71 12.18 -26.93
C GLY A 47 50.27 12.02 -27.38
N THR A 48 49.37 11.94 -26.43
CA THR A 48 47.94 11.92 -26.70
C THR A 48 47.45 13.26 -27.21
N THR A 49 46.59 13.23 -28.21
CA THR A 49 45.97 14.43 -28.81
C THR A 49 44.46 14.31 -28.68
N ASP A 50 43.87 15.34 -28.08
CA ASP A 50 42.44 15.48 -27.92
C ASP A 50 41.86 16.31 -29.06
N VAL A 51 40.83 15.75 -29.75
CA VAL A 51 40.18 16.42 -30.86
C VAL A 51 38.68 16.44 -30.61
N PRO A 52 38.12 17.60 -30.25
CA PRO A 52 36.68 17.74 -30.18
C PRO A 52 36.12 17.72 -31.63
N PHE A 53 34.93 17.11 -31.76
CA PHE A 53 34.23 17.07 -33.03
C PHE A 53 32.74 17.38 -32.84
N ILE A 54 32.18 17.92 -33.93
CA ILE A 54 30.74 18.17 -34.09
C ILE A 54 30.36 17.71 -35.49
N PHE A 55 29.55 16.66 -35.57
CA PHE A 55 29.10 16.12 -36.83
C PHE A 55 27.58 16.33 -36.97
N LYS A 56 27.16 16.61 -38.20
CA LYS A 56 25.75 16.63 -38.59
C LYS A 56 25.49 15.38 -39.38
N GLU A 57 24.62 14.53 -38.89
CA GLU A 57 24.33 13.24 -39.49
C GLU A 57 22.82 13.08 -39.65
N THR A 58 22.40 12.19 -40.54
CA THR A 58 20.99 11.92 -40.83
C THR A 58 20.64 10.51 -40.33
N THR A 59 19.56 10.38 -39.60
CA THR A 59 19.03 9.12 -39.12
C THR A 59 18.23 8.36 -40.17
N GLN A 60 17.87 7.10 -39.91
CA GLN A 60 17.07 6.25 -40.80
C GLN A 60 15.73 6.90 -41.21
N ASP A 61 15.12 7.68 -40.30
CA ASP A 61 13.87 8.42 -40.50
C ASP A 61 14.09 9.82 -41.11
N TYR A 62 15.22 10.07 -41.73
CA TYR A 62 15.61 11.31 -42.40
C TYR A 62 15.60 12.53 -41.48
N GLN A 63 15.85 12.35 -40.20
CA GLN A 63 15.99 13.47 -39.27
C GLN A 63 17.45 13.84 -39.06
N GLU A 64 17.75 15.14 -39.13
CA GLU A 64 19.09 15.66 -38.87
C GLU A 64 19.38 15.62 -37.35
N VAL A 65 20.54 15.08 -36.98
CA VAL A 65 21.05 15.07 -35.63
C VAL A 65 22.47 15.63 -35.59
N THR A 66 22.76 16.38 -34.54
CA THR A 66 24.10 16.89 -34.27
C THR A 66 24.74 16.03 -33.20
N VAL A 67 25.84 15.34 -33.55
CA VAL A 67 26.65 14.55 -32.64
C VAL A 67 27.83 15.35 -32.16
N GLN A 68 27.96 15.53 -30.87
CA GLN A 68 29.07 16.24 -30.24
C GLN A 68 29.88 15.24 -29.42
N GLY A 69 31.18 15.27 -29.59
CA GLY A 69 32.05 14.34 -28.89
C GLY A 69 33.53 14.77 -28.89
N GLN A 70 34.34 13.90 -28.36
CA GLN A 70 35.79 14.06 -28.29
C GLN A 70 36.47 12.75 -28.67
N LEU A 71 37.49 12.87 -29.47
CA LEU A 71 38.35 11.79 -29.89
C LEU A 71 39.73 11.98 -29.26
N VAL A 72 40.30 10.97 -28.66
CA VAL A 72 41.67 10.94 -28.13
C VAL A 72 42.44 9.89 -28.92
N TYR A 73 43.50 10.33 -29.55
CA TYR A 73 44.39 9.44 -30.31
C TYR A 73 45.84 9.70 -29.99
N ARG A 74 46.70 8.74 -30.29
CA ARG A 74 48.14 8.87 -30.29
C ARG A 74 48.75 8.24 -31.52
N ILE A 75 49.96 8.68 -31.87
CA ILE A 75 50.79 8.04 -32.88
C ILE A 75 51.59 6.92 -32.19
N ALA A 76 51.17 5.65 -32.44
CA ALA A 76 51.79 4.46 -31.86
C ALA A 76 53.09 4.09 -32.60
N ASN A 77 53.15 4.30 -33.90
CA ASN A 77 54.31 4.03 -34.69
C ASN A 77 54.81 5.25 -35.48
N PRO A 78 55.68 6.06 -34.90
CA PRO A 78 56.19 7.31 -35.51
C PRO A 78 57.00 7.07 -36.78
N GLU A 79 57.61 5.88 -36.94
CA GLU A 79 58.42 5.58 -38.14
C GLU A 79 57.51 5.32 -39.35
N LYS A 80 56.40 4.58 -39.15
CA LYS A 80 55.44 4.37 -40.23
C LYS A 80 54.79 5.65 -40.72
N ILE A 81 54.33 6.48 -39.81
CA ILE A 81 53.64 7.72 -40.18
C ILE A 81 54.57 8.71 -40.91
N ALA A 82 55.87 8.76 -40.49
CA ALA A 82 56.87 9.62 -41.12
C ALA A 82 57.16 9.21 -42.60
N THR A 83 56.89 8.00 -42.98
CA THR A 83 57.00 7.61 -44.42
C THR A 83 55.78 7.98 -45.23
N LEU A 84 54.66 8.23 -44.59
CA LEU A 84 53.37 8.55 -45.29
C LEU A 84 53.04 10.04 -45.24
N MET A 85 53.60 10.76 -44.30
CA MET A 85 53.28 12.18 -44.05
C MET A 85 54.54 12.94 -43.68
N ASN A 86 54.61 14.21 -44.07
CA ASN A 86 55.80 15.04 -43.83
C ASN A 86 55.74 15.74 -42.45
N PHE A 87 56.53 15.23 -41.48
CA PHE A 87 56.71 15.81 -40.17
C PHE A 87 58.07 16.53 -40.07
N THR A 88 58.65 16.95 -41.18
CA THR A 88 59.94 17.67 -41.19
C THR A 88 59.78 19.01 -40.52
N ILE A 89 60.70 19.32 -39.63
CA ILE A 89 60.77 20.61 -38.92
C ILE A 89 61.73 21.57 -39.64
N LYS A 90 61.38 22.87 -39.59
CA LYS A 90 62.21 23.92 -40.15
C LYS A 90 63.49 24.07 -39.32
N ASN A 91 64.62 23.99 -39.97
CA ASN A 91 65.91 24.15 -39.35
C ASN A 91 66.13 25.60 -38.81
N GLY A 92 66.76 25.71 -37.63
CA GLY A 92 67.23 26.96 -37.09
C GLY A 92 66.26 27.79 -36.25
N ARG A 93 65.08 27.30 -35.93
CA ARG A 93 64.13 27.94 -35.01
C ARG A 93 64.13 27.27 -33.63
N LYS A 94 63.96 28.08 -32.57
CA LYS A 94 63.83 27.56 -31.18
C LYS A 94 62.55 26.79 -30.96
N GLU A 95 61.51 27.07 -31.76
CA GLU A 95 60.22 26.40 -31.69
C GLU A 95 60.10 25.35 -32.80
N LEU A 96 59.50 24.21 -32.47
CA LEU A 96 59.18 23.11 -33.39
C LEU A 96 58.13 23.59 -34.40
N THR A 97 58.58 24.16 -35.52
CA THR A 97 57.68 24.58 -36.62
C THR A 97 57.82 23.59 -37.78
N TYR A 98 56.75 22.98 -38.18
CA TYR A 98 56.72 22.05 -39.30
C TYR A 98 56.89 22.79 -40.65
N GLU A 99 57.51 22.10 -41.59
CA GLU A 99 57.68 22.60 -42.95
C GLU A 99 56.39 22.47 -43.77
N SER A 100 55.56 21.42 -43.46
CA SER A 100 54.34 21.06 -44.12
C SER A 100 53.17 21.16 -43.14
N ASP A 101 51.92 21.31 -43.67
CA ASP A 101 50.67 21.27 -42.96
C ASP A 101 50.18 19.81 -42.70
N ASP A 102 51.01 18.79 -42.96
CA ASP A 102 50.61 17.39 -42.84
C ASP A 102 50.21 16.97 -41.43
N PRO A 103 50.82 17.49 -40.32
CA PRO A 103 50.33 17.21 -38.98
C PRO A 103 48.86 17.59 -38.76
N ASP A 104 48.43 18.75 -39.34
CA ASP A 104 47.02 19.18 -39.23
C ASP A 104 46.12 18.37 -40.17
N LYS A 105 46.60 17.93 -41.33
CA LYS A 105 45.89 17.01 -42.22
C LYS A 105 45.67 15.63 -41.56
N LEU A 106 46.57 15.15 -40.73
CA LEU A 106 46.40 13.94 -39.98
C LEU A 106 45.18 14.03 -39.07
N ARG A 107 45.06 15.10 -38.30
CA ARG A 107 43.91 15.37 -37.46
C ARG A 107 42.59 15.29 -38.27
N ASN A 108 42.54 15.99 -39.37
CA ASN A 108 41.36 16.02 -40.22
C ASN A 108 41.04 14.61 -40.81
N ARG A 109 42.07 13.84 -41.24
CA ARG A 109 41.88 12.49 -41.76
C ARG A 109 41.27 11.55 -40.69
N ILE A 110 41.77 11.62 -39.47
CA ILE A 110 41.24 10.79 -38.37
C ILE A 110 39.80 11.22 -38.02
N THR A 111 39.54 12.55 -37.95
CA THR A 111 38.20 13.07 -37.69
C THR A 111 37.21 12.63 -38.78
N ASN A 112 37.60 12.72 -40.05
CA ASN A 112 36.74 12.26 -41.16
C ASN A 112 36.48 10.76 -41.13
N LEU A 113 37.49 9.95 -40.72
CA LEU A 113 37.31 8.52 -40.55
C LEU A 113 36.28 8.20 -39.43
N VAL A 114 36.34 8.93 -38.31
CA VAL A 114 35.36 8.83 -37.25
C VAL A 114 33.97 9.25 -37.75
N GLN A 115 33.90 10.34 -38.52
CA GLN A 115 32.63 10.82 -39.09
C GLN A 115 31.99 9.78 -39.97
N VAL A 116 32.74 9.18 -40.91
CA VAL A 116 32.20 8.14 -41.83
C VAL A 116 31.65 6.94 -41.07
N LYS A 117 32.36 6.49 -40.01
CA LYS A 117 31.87 5.38 -39.18
C LYS A 117 30.66 5.77 -38.35
N MET A 118 30.62 7.00 -37.85
CA MET A 118 29.51 7.55 -37.08
C MET A 118 28.25 7.67 -37.99
N SER A 119 28.41 8.23 -39.21
CA SER A 119 27.33 8.35 -40.19
C SER A 119 26.70 6.98 -40.47
N ALA A 120 27.54 5.99 -40.83
CA ALA A 120 27.06 4.64 -41.13
C ALA A 120 26.31 3.96 -39.96
N ALA A 121 26.72 4.26 -38.72
CA ALA A 121 26.06 3.73 -37.54
C ALA A 121 24.74 4.46 -37.24
N ILE A 122 24.68 5.76 -37.44
CA ILE A 122 23.48 6.59 -37.20
C ILE A 122 22.40 6.37 -38.26
N GLU A 123 22.76 6.18 -39.52
CA GLU A 123 21.86 5.87 -40.62
C GLU A 123 21.02 4.60 -40.42
N GLN A 124 21.47 3.70 -39.55
CA GLN A 124 20.74 2.48 -39.20
C GLN A 124 19.76 2.68 -38.05
N LEU A 125 19.77 3.82 -37.39
CA LEU A 125 18.99 4.09 -36.16
C LEU A 125 17.89 5.12 -36.43
N ASN A 126 16.72 4.93 -35.81
CA ASN A 126 15.70 5.95 -35.75
C ASN A 126 16.14 7.06 -34.76
N LEU A 127 15.58 8.26 -34.93
CA LEU A 127 15.91 9.43 -34.11
C LEU A 127 15.92 9.14 -32.61
N ARG A 128 14.87 8.50 -32.11
CA ARG A 128 14.75 8.17 -30.68
C ARG A 128 15.85 7.18 -30.21
N GLN A 129 16.15 6.21 -31.03
CA GLN A 129 17.22 5.25 -30.78
C GLN A 129 18.60 5.94 -30.81
N ALA A 130 18.84 6.79 -31.80
CA ALA A 130 20.11 7.52 -31.93
C ALA A 130 20.39 8.38 -30.69
N ILE A 131 19.39 9.08 -30.17
CA ILE A 131 19.53 9.92 -28.96
C ILE A 131 19.84 9.06 -27.70
N MET A 132 19.26 7.88 -27.61
CA MET A 132 19.40 7.01 -26.43
C MET A 132 20.64 6.10 -26.46
N SER A 133 21.20 5.86 -27.63
CA SER A 133 22.21 4.81 -27.83
C SER A 133 23.67 5.32 -27.89
N SER A 134 23.96 6.49 -27.34
CA SER A 134 25.32 7.07 -27.39
C SER A 134 26.41 6.11 -26.92
N GLN A 135 26.21 5.35 -25.85
CA GLN A 135 27.18 4.38 -25.34
C GLN A 135 27.36 3.15 -26.23
N THR A 136 26.26 2.67 -26.81
CA THR A 136 26.28 1.54 -27.74
C THR A 136 27.02 1.91 -29.02
N LEU A 137 26.77 3.11 -29.56
CA LEU A 137 27.47 3.66 -30.71
C LEU A 137 28.98 3.76 -30.46
N VAL A 138 29.38 4.31 -29.30
CA VAL A 138 30.79 4.40 -28.95
C VAL A 138 31.44 3.02 -28.92
N ARG A 139 30.79 2.03 -28.35
CA ARG A 139 31.33 0.66 -28.29
C ARG A 139 31.50 0.04 -29.66
N SER A 140 30.45 0.11 -30.50
CA SER A 140 30.49 -0.42 -31.86
C SER A 140 31.60 0.24 -32.71
N ILE A 141 31.72 1.56 -32.63
CA ILE A 141 32.74 2.30 -33.39
C ILE A 141 34.15 1.99 -32.88
N LYS A 142 34.36 1.82 -31.56
CA LYS A 142 35.65 1.40 -30.99
C LYS A 142 36.05 -0.02 -31.45
N GLU A 143 35.10 -0.94 -31.51
CA GLU A 143 35.33 -2.29 -32.04
C GLU A 143 35.73 -2.24 -33.52
N ASP A 144 35.03 -1.44 -34.35
CA ASP A 144 35.36 -1.21 -35.74
C ASP A 144 36.76 -0.61 -35.94
N PHE A 145 37.16 0.31 -35.07
CA PHE A 145 38.50 0.90 -35.13
C PHE A 145 39.61 -0.05 -34.76
N SER A 146 39.34 -0.98 -33.83
CA SER A 146 40.33 -2.02 -33.45
C SER A 146 40.68 -2.96 -34.63
N GLN A 147 39.74 -3.11 -35.58
CA GLN A 147 39.88 -3.95 -36.76
C GLN A 147 40.26 -3.14 -38.02
N SER A 148 40.45 -1.83 -37.90
CA SER A 148 40.68 -0.96 -39.05
C SER A 148 42.10 -1.04 -39.56
N ASP A 149 42.30 -1.59 -40.77
CA ASP A 149 43.60 -1.60 -41.46
C ASP A 149 44.15 -0.19 -41.73
N VAL A 150 43.28 0.80 -41.90
CA VAL A 150 43.67 2.19 -42.17
C VAL A 150 44.47 2.77 -41.02
N LEU A 151 43.98 2.60 -39.77
CA LEU A 151 44.67 3.13 -38.58
C LEU A 151 45.99 2.40 -38.32
N GLN A 152 46.04 1.08 -38.55
CA GLN A 152 47.25 0.29 -38.44
C GLN A 152 48.27 0.67 -39.47
N THR A 153 47.85 0.97 -40.72
CA THR A 153 48.74 1.45 -41.79
C THR A 153 49.30 2.85 -41.46
N LEU A 154 48.50 3.74 -40.91
CA LEU A 154 48.94 5.05 -40.47
C LEU A 154 49.80 5.00 -39.22
N GLY A 155 49.82 3.91 -38.48
CA GLY A 155 50.53 3.79 -37.21
C GLY A 155 49.87 4.64 -36.09
N VAL A 156 48.56 4.85 -36.17
CA VAL A 156 47.79 5.65 -35.18
C VAL A 156 46.88 4.73 -34.40
N GLU A 157 46.76 5.00 -33.12
CA GLU A 157 45.89 4.29 -32.19
C GLU A 157 44.88 5.26 -31.59
N ILE A 158 43.61 4.88 -31.63
CA ILE A 158 42.55 5.59 -30.94
C ILE A 158 42.51 5.07 -29.50
N ILE A 159 42.78 5.96 -28.54
CA ILE A 159 42.77 5.67 -27.11
C ILE A 159 41.36 5.74 -26.57
N ASP A 160 40.63 6.80 -26.89
CA ASP A 160 39.28 7.01 -26.44
C ASP A 160 38.43 7.73 -27.48
N LEU A 161 37.16 7.35 -27.52
CA LEU A 161 36.11 8.03 -28.25
C LEU A 161 34.94 8.22 -27.30
N SER A 162 34.53 9.45 -27.08
CA SER A 162 33.39 9.77 -26.23
C SER A 162 32.38 10.65 -26.98
N ILE A 163 31.10 10.29 -26.88
CA ILE A 163 29.97 11.09 -27.36
C ILE A 163 29.38 11.82 -26.16
N VAL A 164 29.49 13.12 -26.17
CA VAL A 164 28.96 13.98 -25.09
C VAL A 164 27.46 14.13 -25.21
N ALA A 165 26.96 14.37 -26.44
CA ALA A 165 25.54 14.55 -26.70
C ALA A 165 25.19 14.26 -28.16
N ILE A 166 24.00 13.69 -28.37
CA ILE A 166 23.35 13.61 -29.67
C ILE A 166 22.08 14.46 -29.56
N LYS A 167 22.04 15.55 -30.33
CA LYS A 167 20.95 16.53 -30.27
C LYS A 167 20.23 16.58 -31.61
N PRO A 168 18.92 16.44 -31.63
CA PRO A 168 18.14 16.69 -32.86
C PRO A 168 18.07 18.19 -33.13
N THR A 169 17.55 18.56 -34.31
CA THR A 169 17.26 19.97 -34.62
C THR A 169 16.30 20.57 -33.59
N PRO A 170 16.34 21.88 -33.36
CA PRO A 170 15.47 22.53 -32.37
C PRO A 170 13.97 22.31 -32.64
N GLU A 171 13.56 22.19 -33.89
CA GLU A 171 12.17 21.91 -34.26
C GLU A 171 11.76 20.49 -33.90
N THR A 172 12.60 19.52 -34.25
CA THR A 172 12.37 18.12 -33.96
C THR A 172 12.45 17.85 -32.44
N ALA A 173 13.35 18.56 -31.73
CA ALA A 173 13.43 18.48 -30.25
C ALA A 173 12.10 18.92 -29.62
N ARG A 174 11.53 20.05 -30.04
CA ARG A 174 10.24 20.55 -29.55
C ARG A 174 9.10 19.59 -29.85
N ALA A 175 9.09 19.01 -31.06
CA ALA A 175 8.07 18.02 -31.43
C ALA A 175 8.16 16.76 -30.58
N LEU A 176 9.37 16.24 -30.31
CA LEU A 176 9.60 15.11 -29.43
C LEU A 176 9.20 15.42 -27.98
N GLU A 177 9.56 16.60 -27.47
CA GLU A 177 9.18 17.03 -26.13
C GLU A 177 7.65 17.15 -25.99
N ALA A 178 6.98 17.70 -27.01
CA ALA A 178 5.52 17.79 -27.03
C ALA A 178 4.88 16.39 -27.04
N SER A 179 5.38 15.47 -27.87
CA SER A 179 4.90 14.09 -27.95
C SER A 179 5.10 13.33 -26.62
N VAL A 180 6.29 13.45 -26.02
CA VAL A 180 6.57 12.81 -24.73
C VAL A 180 5.73 13.41 -23.62
N ARG A 181 5.53 14.72 -23.62
CA ARG A 181 4.65 15.42 -22.67
C ARG A 181 3.21 14.91 -22.78
N GLU A 182 2.70 14.77 -23.99
CA GLU A 182 1.36 14.26 -24.24
C GLU A 182 1.22 12.81 -23.74
N GLN A 183 2.20 11.97 -24.04
CA GLN A 183 2.22 10.59 -23.50
C GLN A 183 2.22 10.55 -21.98
N LEU A 184 3.05 11.38 -21.33
CA LEU A 184 3.10 11.45 -19.87
C LEU A 184 1.77 11.93 -19.25
N LEU A 185 1.11 12.91 -19.92
CA LEU A 185 -0.21 13.37 -19.47
C LEU A 185 -1.25 12.26 -19.65
N GLN A 186 -1.23 11.56 -20.77
CA GLN A 186 -2.13 10.44 -21.03
C GLN A 186 -1.91 9.30 -20.00
N GLU A 187 -0.66 8.93 -19.73
CA GLU A 187 -0.33 7.94 -18.72
C GLU A 187 -0.77 8.36 -17.30
N ALA A 188 -0.61 9.65 -16.98
CA ALA A 188 -1.07 10.21 -15.71
C ALA A 188 -2.59 10.17 -15.61
N ASP A 189 -3.32 10.55 -16.66
CA ASP A 189 -4.77 10.50 -16.71
C ASP A 189 -5.27 9.05 -16.59
N GLU A 190 -4.68 8.12 -17.33
CA GLU A 190 -4.99 6.68 -17.21
C GLU A 190 -4.73 6.14 -15.79
N ALA A 191 -3.65 6.58 -15.14
CA ALA A 191 -3.36 6.21 -13.76
C ALA A 191 -4.42 6.75 -12.79
N ILE A 192 -4.88 8.00 -13.01
CA ILE A 192 -5.97 8.61 -12.23
C ILE A 192 -7.28 7.82 -12.46
N TYR A 193 -7.63 7.52 -13.71
CA TYR A 193 -8.82 6.74 -14.03
C TYR A 193 -8.77 5.32 -13.43
N ARG A 194 -7.64 4.64 -13.54
CA ARG A 194 -7.45 3.30 -12.92
C ARG A 194 -7.62 3.37 -11.41
N ARG A 195 -7.03 4.36 -10.76
CA ARG A 195 -7.17 4.58 -9.31
C ARG A 195 -8.62 4.86 -8.91
N ARG A 196 -9.32 5.71 -9.69
CA ARG A 196 -10.72 6.04 -9.46
C ARG A 196 -11.64 4.83 -9.61
N ASN A 197 -11.44 4.06 -10.68
CA ASN A 197 -12.20 2.83 -10.91
C ASN A 197 -11.95 1.79 -9.80
N ALA A 198 -10.70 1.63 -9.36
CA ALA A 198 -10.37 0.76 -8.25
C ALA A 198 -11.05 1.22 -6.93
N SER A 199 -11.10 2.53 -6.69
CA SER A 199 -11.80 3.10 -5.52
C SER A 199 -13.30 2.82 -5.58
N ILE A 200 -13.94 3.03 -6.75
CA ILE A 200 -15.37 2.76 -6.96
C ILE A 200 -15.67 1.27 -6.76
N GLU A 201 -14.82 0.40 -7.28
CA GLU A 201 -15.00 -1.06 -7.12
C GLU A 201 -14.82 -1.49 -5.66
N GLN A 202 -13.89 -0.89 -4.94
CA GLN A 202 -13.74 -1.10 -3.50
C GLN A 202 -14.97 -0.62 -2.72
N GLU A 203 -15.47 0.57 -3.02
CA GLU A 203 -16.70 1.09 -2.39
C GLU A 203 -17.90 0.20 -2.68
N ARG A 204 -18.02 -0.30 -3.90
CA ARG A 204 -19.06 -1.24 -4.28
C ARG A 204 -18.97 -2.55 -3.50
N THR A 205 -17.75 -3.10 -3.41
CA THR A 205 -17.52 -4.35 -2.66
C THR A 205 -17.81 -4.15 -1.16
N VAL A 206 -17.43 -3.01 -0.60
CA VAL A 206 -17.75 -2.69 0.81
C VAL A 206 -19.26 -2.61 1.01
N LYS A 207 -19.98 -1.89 0.14
CA LYS A 207 -21.44 -1.79 0.21
C LYS A 207 -22.16 -3.14 0.04
N GLU A 208 -21.67 -3.97 -0.89
CA GLU A 208 -22.19 -5.34 -1.06
C GLU A 208 -21.97 -6.18 0.19
N ASN A 209 -20.80 -6.08 0.82
CA ASN A 209 -20.50 -6.76 2.07
C ASN A 209 -21.33 -6.24 3.24
N GLU A 210 -21.55 -4.93 3.33
CA GLU A 210 -22.42 -4.31 4.33
C GLU A 210 -23.86 -4.80 4.18
N LEU A 211 -24.43 -4.77 2.97
CA LEU A 211 -25.77 -5.30 2.70
C LEU A 211 -25.90 -6.80 3.00
N ASN A 212 -24.90 -7.59 2.62
CA ASN A 212 -24.90 -9.02 2.94
C ASN A 212 -24.83 -9.27 4.45
N THR A 213 -24.08 -8.43 5.17
CA THR A 213 -23.99 -8.50 6.64
C THR A 213 -25.32 -8.10 7.28
N GLU A 214 -25.95 -7.03 6.79
CA GLU A 214 -27.28 -6.59 7.24
C GLU A 214 -28.35 -7.67 7.04
N LEU A 215 -28.38 -8.28 5.86
CA LEU A 215 -29.28 -9.41 5.57
C LEU A 215 -29.01 -10.63 6.47
N ALA A 216 -27.73 -10.93 6.73
CA ALA A 216 -27.37 -12.02 7.62
C ALA A 216 -27.81 -11.74 9.08
N VAL A 217 -27.65 -10.50 9.54
CA VAL A 217 -28.12 -10.06 10.86
C VAL A 217 -29.65 -10.13 10.96
N GLU A 218 -30.35 -9.62 9.95
CA GLU A 218 -31.82 -9.67 9.92
C GLU A 218 -32.36 -11.12 9.92
N ASN A 219 -31.77 -11.99 9.11
CA ASN A 219 -32.13 -13.40 9.09
C ASN A 219 -31.85 -14.06 10.45
N LYS A 220 -30.73 -13.70 11.09
CA LYS A 220 -30.40 -14.22 12.41
C LYS A 220 -31.34 -13.72 13.51
N GLN A 221 -31.78 -12.47 13.41
CA GLN A 221 -32.79 -11.92 14.32
C GLN A 221 -34.11 -12.63 14.16
N ARG A 222 -34.56 -12.89 12.92
CA ARG A 222 -35.79 -13.69 12.66
C ARG A 222 -35.69 -15.10 13.21
N GLU A 223 -34.55 -15.78 13.01
CA GLU A 223 -34.32 -17.10 13.62
C GLU A 223 -34.43 -17.08 15.15
N ILE A 224 -33.88 -16.05 15.78
CA ILE A 224 -33.92 -15.87 17.23
C ILE A 224 -35.33 -15.59 17.71
N GLU A 225 -36.08 -14.75 17.00
CA GLU A 225 -37.50 -14.47 17.30
C GLU A 225 -38.38 -15.70 17.14
N GLU A 226 -38.23 -16.44 16.03
CA GLU A 226 -38.90 -17.71 15.84
C GLU A 226 -38.56 -18.76 16.90
N GLY A 227 -37.26 -18.80 17.26
CA GLY A 227 -36.79 -19.67 18.33
C GLY A 227 -37.38 -19.30 19.69
N LYS A 228 -37.48 -18.01 20.02
CA LYS A 228 -38.14 -17.53 21.23
C LYS A 228 -39.63 -17.88 21.24
N LEU A 229 -40.30 -17.64 20.13
CA LEU A 229 -41.73 -17.95 20.00
C LEU A 229 -42.03 -19.46 20.13
N LYS A 230 -41.17 -20.31 19.55
CA LYS A 230 -41.24 -21.77 19.71
C LYS A 230 -40.99 -22.19 21.16
N ALA A 231 -40.01 -21.58 21.81
CA ALA A 231 -39.70 -21.86 23.22
C ALA A 231 -40.83 -21.41 24.13
N GLU A 232 -41.44 -20.24 23.90
CA GLU A 232 -42.60 -19.76 24.64
C GLU A 232 -43.82 -20.68 24.47
N ARG A 233 -44.08 -21.13 23.26
CA ARG A 233 -45.17 -22.10 23.00
C ARG A 233 -44.94 -23.43 23.71
N ALA A 234 -43.72 -23.97 23.62
CA ALA A 234 -43.37 -25.19 24.32
C ALA A 234 -43.52 -25.07 25.87
N LEU A 235 -43.10 -23.92 26.40
CA LEU A 235 -43.23 -23.62 27.82
C LEU A 235 -44.67 -23.40 28.24
N ALA A 236 -45.52 -22.82 27.39
CA ALA A 236 -46.93 -22.67 27.60
C ALA A 236 -47.63 -24.04 27.57
N GLU A 237 -47.28 -24.90 26.62
CA GLU A 237 -47.79 -26.28 26.54
C GLU A 237 -47.42 -27.09 27.77
N GLN A 238 -46.17 -27.06 28.19
CA GLN A 238 -45.72 -27.71 29.42
C GLN A 238 -46.47 -27.22 30.69
N ARG A 239 -46.70 -25.88 30.76
CA ARG A 239 -47.50 -25.33 31.86
C ARG A 239 -48.95 -25.81 31.81
N GLN A 240 -49.53 -25.91 30.64
CA GLN A 240 -50.89 -26.46 30.49
C GLN A 240 -50.93 -27.94 30.85
N GLU A 241 -49.95 -28.73 30.42
CA GLU A 241 -49.89 -30.14 30.80
C GLU A 241 -49.72 -30.30 32.30
N MET A 242 -48.80 -29.56 32.92
CA MET A 242 -48.66 -29.58 34.39
C MET A 242 -49.90 -29.11 35.11
N GLN A 243 -50.66 -28.15 34.57
CA GLN A 243 -51.95 -27.75 35.15
C GLN A 243 -53.01 -28.82 35.00
N ARG A 244 -53.05 -29.51 33.86
CA ARG A 244 -53.98 -30.65 33.63
C ARG A 244 -53.64 -31.79 34.59
N GLU A 245 -52.35 -32.16 34.69
CA GLU A 245 -51.91 -33.20 35.65
C GLU A 245 -52.27 -32.89 37.10
N LYS A 246 -52.07 -31.59 37.49
CA LYS A 246 -52.48 -31.14 38.82
C LYS A 246 -53.99 -31.23 39.01
N LEU A 247 -54.74 -30.78 38.02
CA LEU A 247 -56.20 -30.85 38.08
C LEU A 247 -56.68 -32.28 38.15
N ASP A 248 -56.10 -33.18 37.32
CA ASP A 248 -56.43 -34.62 37.35
C ASP A 248 -56.04 -35.27 38.66
N ALA A 249 -54.88 -34.87 39.24
CA ALA A 249 -54.45 -35.31 40.55
C ALA A 249 -55.40 -34.80 41.64
N ASP A 250 -55.82 -33.55 41.61
CA ASP A 250 -56.79 -32.94 42.54
C ASP A 250 -58.14 -33.62 42.45
N ILE A 251 -58.62 -33.88 41.20
CA ILE A 251 -59.88 -34.63 40.96
C ILE A 251 -59.75 -36.03 41.54
N ALA A 252 -58.65 -36.74 41.28
CA ALA A 252 -58.43 -38.08 41.82
C ALA A 252 -58.37 -38.04 43.35
N GLN A 253 -57.73 -37.04 43.93
CA GLN A 253 -57.66 -36.87 45.36
C GLN A 253 -59.05 -36.58 46.00
N GLU A 254 -59.84 -35.74 45.32
CA GLU A 254 -61.20 -35.42 45.80
C GLU A 254 -62.14 -36.60 45.65
N GLN A 255 -62.00 -37.39 44.56
CA GLN A 255 -62.74 -38.66 44.44
C GLN A 255 -62.39 -39.66 45.57
N GLN A 256 -61.10 -39.76 45.92
CA GLN A 256 -60.69 -40.57 47.04
C GLN A 256 -61.26 -40.04 48.35
N ARG A 257 -61.26 -38.71 48.55
CA ARG A 257 -61.88 -38.08 49.70
C ARG A 257 -63.35 -38.34 49.80
N GLN A 258 -64.08 -38.19 48.66
CA GLN A 258 -65.47 -38.50 48.62
C GLN A 258 -65.78 -39.99 48.98
N GLN A 259 -64.91 -40.89 48.46
CA GLN A 259 -65.05 -42.32 48.81
C GLN A 259 -64.77 -42.57 50.30
N LEU A 260 -63.81 -41.88 50.86
CA LEU A 260 -63.52 -41.97 52.29
C LEU A 260 -64.67 -41.35 53.11
N VAL A 261 -65.23 -40.25 52.72
CA VAL A 261 -66.35 -39.60 53.35
C VAL A 261 -67.60 -40.51 53.25
N ASP A 262 -67.85 -41.10 52.10
CA ASP A 262 -68.99 -42.06 51.90
C ASP A 262 -68.83 -43.28 52.73
N ILE A 263 -67.58 -43.80 52.87
CA ILE A 263 -67.27 -44.91 53.76
C ILE A 263 -67.42 -44.50 55.26
N ALA A 264 -66.94 -43.24 55.55
CA ALA A 264 -67.06 -42.70 56.89
C ALA A 264 -68.51 -42.48 57.31
N THR A 265 -69.34 -41.88 56.38
CA THR A 265 -70.76 -41.64 56.59
C THR A 265 -71.52 -42.95 56.70
N GLN A 266 -71.16 -43.96 55.88
CA GLN A 266 -71.77 -45.32 56.03
C GLN A 266 -71.37 -45.94 57.39
N ASN A 267 -70.16 -45.73 57.83
CA ASN A 267 -69.68 -46.18 59.13
C ASN A 267 -70.35 -45.40 60.26
N GLU A 268 -70.50 -44.07 60.12
CA GLU A 268 -71.24 -43.22 61.07
C GLU A 268 -72.75 -43.59 61.10
N CYS A 269 -73.38 -43.80 59.95
CA CYS A 269 -74.76 -44.31 59.93
C CYS A 269 -74.87 -45.67 60.69
N LYS A 270 -73.98 -46.57 60.42
CA LYS A 270 -73.92 -47.84 61.16
C LYS A 270 -73.68 -47.67 62.58
N GLN A 271 -72.81 -46.68 62.95
CA GLN A 271 -72.57 -46.36 64.38
C GLN A 271 -73.69 -45.57 65.03
N ALA A 272 -74.35 -44.66 64.25
CA ALA A 272 -75.54 -43.93 64.65
C ALA A 272 -76.78 -44.86 64.89
N ASP A 273 -76.93 -45.79 63.97
CA ASP A 273 -77.97 -46.85 64.21
C ASP A 273 -77.72 -47.67 65.41
N ALA A 274 -76.45 -48.00 65.71
CA ALA A 274 -76.05 -48.69 66.89
C ALA A 274 -76.17 -47.79 68.14
N LYS A 275 -75.89 -46.51 68.09
CA LYS A 275 -76.01 -45.53 69.17
C LYS A 275 -77.46 -45.06 69.38
N ALA A 276 -78.24 -45.00 68.36
CA ALA A 276 -79.66 -44.69 68.47
C ALA A 276 -80.41 -45.76 69.27
N TYR A 277 -79.97 -46.98 69.19
CA TYR A 277 -80.46 -48.04 70.06
C TYR A 277 -79.99 -47.92 71.52
N GLU A 278 -78.86 -47.30 71.76
CA GLU A 278 -78.27 -47.10 73.12
C GLU A 278 -78.78 -45.83 73.79
N ILE A 279 -79.03 -44.72 73.03
CA ILE A 279 -79.52 -43.42 73.52
C ILE A 279 -81.00 -43.36 73.77
N GLY A 280 -81.81 -44.22 73.13
CA GLY A 280 -83.19 -44.38 73.43
C GLY A 280 -83.48 -44.75 74.86
N ALA A 281 -82.46 -45.20 75.59
CA ALA A 281 -82.57 -45.64 76.99
C ALA A 281 -82.08 -44.58 78.03
N THR A 282 -81.38 -43.47 77.67
CA THR A 282 -80.81 -42.56 78.63
C THR A 282 -81.26 -41.10 78.64
N LEU A 283 -82.10 -40.64 77.68
CA LEU A 283 -82.47 -39.22 77.45
C LEU A 283 -83.74 -38.79 78.19
N GLY A 284 -84.19 -39.52 79.15
CA GLY A 284 -85.26 -39.09 80.03
C GLY A 284 -84.92 -38.30 81.29
N ALA A 285 -83.61 -38.05 81.47
CA ALA A 285 -83.21 -37.57 82.84
C ALA A 285 -82.45 -36.19 82.92
N THR A 286 -82.17 -35.48 81.79
CA THR A 286 -81.37 -34.23 81.94
C THR A 286 -81.93 -32.99 81.26
N MET A 287 -83.17 -32.78 81.11
CA MET A 287 -83.75 -31.62 80.45
C MET A 287 -84.31 -30.56 81.44
N GLU A 288 -83.78 -30.45 82.62
CA GLU A 288 -84.27 -29.52 83.61
C GLU A 288 -83.29 -28.61 84.28
N ALA A 289 -82.10 -28.33 83.70
CA ALA A 289 -81.17 -27.47 84.34
C ALA A 289 -80.36 -26.50 83.43
N LEU A 290 -80.91 -25.75 82.56
CA LEU A 290 -80.19 -24.49 82.08
C LEU A 290 -81.15 -23.56 81.30
N SER A 291 -82.11 -22.99 81.98
CA SER A 291 -82.62 -21.67 81.62
C SER A 291 -82.03 -20.65 82.57
N ASN A 292 -81.01 -19.90 82.16
CA ASN A 292 -80.66 -18.60 82.62
C ASN A 292 -79.15 -18.33 82.39
N VAL A 293 -78.74 -17.71 81.30
CA VAL A 293 -77.58 -16.83 81.24
C VAL A 293 -77.79 -15.75 80.11
N ASP A 294 -77.53 -14.50 80.48
CA ASP A 294 -77.79 -13.22 79.88
C ASP A 294 -76.91 -12.86 78.65
N ALA A 295 -77.56 -12.19 77.67
CA ALA A 295 -76.98 -11.91 76.33
C ALA A 295 -75.83 -10.83 76.23
N LYS A 296 -75.43 -10.27 77.36
CA LYS A 296 -74.41 -9.20 77.41
C LYS A 296 -72.96 -9.63 77.52
N VAL A 297 -72.66 -10.89 77.63
CA VAL A 297 -71.27 -11.38 77.78
C VAL A 297 -70.68 -11.81 76.41
N LEU A 298 -71.49 -11.92 75.38
CA LEU A 298 -71.03 -12.40 74.07
C LEU A 298 -70.45 -11.23 73.19
N GLU A 299 -70.80 -9.97 73.49
CA GLU A 299 -70.34 -8.81 72.68
C GLU A 299 -68.95 -8.31 73.07
N ALA A 300 -68.44 -8.60 74.24
CA ALA A 300 -67.14 -8.17 74.74
C ALA A 300 -65.96 -9.06 74.25
N LEU A 301 -66.23 -10.23 73.71
CA LEU A 301 -65.18 -11.19 73.26
C LEU A 301 -64.78 -11.03 71.78
N THR A 302 -65.52 -10.25 71.00
CA THR A 302 -65.20 -10.11 69.59
C THR A 302 -64.29 -8.93 69.21
N MET A 303 -63.97 -8.05 70.23
CA MET A 303 -63.11 -6.88 69.97
C MET A 303 -61.61 -7.03 70.29
N GLY A 304 -61.18 -8.21 70.73
CA GLY A 304 -59.81 -8.39 71.25
C GLY A 304 -58.73 -8.84 70.29
N ASN A 305 -59.03 -9.12 69.02
CA ASN A 305 -58.02 -9.70 68.14
C ASN A 305 -58.06 -9.06 66.71
N LEU A 306 -57.67 -7.78 66.59
CA LEU A 306 -57.39 -7.16 65.29
C LEU A 306 -55.96 -6.65 65.25
N ASP A 307 -55.18 -7.16 64.30
CA ASP A 307 -53.79 -6.89 64.00
C ASP A 307 -53.57 -5.44 63.59
N PRO A 308 -52.51 -4.71 64.02
CA PRO A 308 -52.25 -3.29 63.77
C PRO A 308 -52.17 -2.92 62.27
N GLN A 309 -51.83 -3.86 61.42
CA GLN A 309 -51.76 -3.63 59.96
C GLN A 309 -53.14 -3.49 59.28
N GLN A 310 -54.17 -4.11 59.85
CA GLN A 310 -55.55 -3.99 59.34
C GLN A 310 -56.20 -2.67 59.72
N LEU A 311 -55.84 -2.07 60.87
CA LEU A 311 -56.24 -0.75 61.29
C LEU A 311 -55.69 0.38 60.43
N MET A 312 -54.43 0.23 59.90
CA MET A 312 -53.81 1.19 58.98
C MET A 312 -54.45 1.16 57.60
N ALA A 313 -54.78 -0.02 57.10
CA ALA A 313 -55.46 -0.16 55.80
C ALA A 313 -56.87 0.44 55.78
N GLN A 314 -57.57 0.42 56.95
CA GLN A 314 -58.91 1.01 57.07
C GLN A 314 -58.86 2.52 57.19
N ALA A 315 -57.82 3.09 57.82
CA ALA A 315 -57.57 4.54 57.91
C ALA A 315 -57.22 5.13 56.51
N PHE A 316 -56.45 4.39 55.65
CA PHE A 316 -56.16 4.78 54.27
C PHE A 316 -57.40 4.71 53.37
N ARG A 317 -58.29 3.80 53.61
CA ARG A 317 -59.54 3.66 52.85
C ARG A 317 -60.56 4.79 53.14
N GLU A 318 -60.57 5.32 54.35
CA GLU A 318 -61.38 6.48 54.72
C GLU A 318 -60.80 7.79 54.15
N LEU A 319 -59.44 7.92 54.09
CA LEU A 319 -58.78 9.06 53.48
C LEU A 319 -58.96 9.13 51.96
N ALA A 320 -59.08 7.99 51.30
CA ALA A 320 -59.32 7.90 49.88
C ALA A 320 -60.78 8.23 49.48
N GLY A 321 -61.70 8.05 50.40
CA GLY A 321 -63.11 8.40 50.18
C GLY A 321 -63.47 9.89 50.33
N GLY A 322 -62.54 10.69 50.86
CA GLY A 322 -62.68 12.12 51.08
C GLY A 322 -62.04 13.07 50.05
N ALA A 323 -61.45 12.52 48.98
CA ALA A 323 -60.57 13.26 48.06
C ALA A 323 -61.25 13.94 46.87
N GLU A 324 -62.45 14.45 47.02
CA GLU A 324 -63.11 15.21 45.93
C GLU A 324 -62.71 16.71 45.83
N LYS A 325 -61.74 17.17 46.62
CA LYS A 325 -61.33 18.59 46.62
C LYS A 325 -59.85 18.85 46.87
N ILE A 326 -58.92 18.23 46.11
CA ILE A 326 -57.53 18.72 46.10
C ILE A 326 -57.02 18.66 44.66
N GLY A 327 -56.93 19.82 43.98
CA GLY A 327 -56.25 20.00 42.74
C GLY A 327 -54.73 19.99 42.96
N GLN A 328 -54.03 19.29 42.04
CA GLN A 328 -52.58 19.29 41.81
C GLN A 328 -51.71 18.98 43.03
N LEU A 329 -51.38 17.73 43.18
CA LEU A 329 -50.26 17.28 44.02
C LEU A 329 -49.00 17.18 43.17
N ASN A 330 -48.04 18.05 43.38
CA ASN A 330 -46.76 18.05 42.72
C ASN A 330 -45.80 17.21 43.58
N ILE A 331 -45.51 15.98 43.12
CA ILE A 331 -44.62 15.08 43.83
C ILE A 331 -43.22 15.25 43.23
N THR A 332 -42.31 15.87 43.92
CA THR A 332 -40.92 15.94 43.56
C THR A 332 -40.19 14.63 43.74
N PRO A 333 -39.22 14.27 42.90
CA PRO A 333 -38.50 12.99 42.96
C PRO A 333 -37.77 12.70 44.28
N ASP A 334 -37.48 13.75 45.07
CA ASP A 334 -36.79 13.65 46.37
C ASP A 334 -37.62 12.98 47.49
N LEU A 335 -38.93 13.05 47.37
CA LEU A 335 -39.83 12.42 48.36
C LEU A 335 -40.00 10.90 48.14
N LEU A 336 -39.80 10.45 46.87
CA LEU A 336 -39.83 9.03 46.55
C LEU A 336 -38.56 8.30 47.03
N GLN A 337 -37.44 9.01 47.03
CA GLN A 337 -36.16 8.46 47.43
C GLN A 337 -36.07 8.26 48.95
N SER A 338 -36.63 9.17 49.75
CA SER A 338 -36.66 9.09 51.22
C SER A 338 -37.61 7.99 51.76
N LEU A 339 -38.59 7.57 50.99
CA LEU A 339 -39.52 6.49 51.36
C LEU A 339 -38.97 5.07 51.03
N THR A 340 -38.05 5.00 50.06
CA THR A 340 -37.44 3.69 49.68
C THR A 340 -36.25 3.30 50.55
N GLU A 341 -35.57 4.25 51.21
CA GLU A 341 -34.45 4.00 52.12
C GLU A 341 -34.88 3.52 53.54
N ARG A 342 -36.14 3.70 53.94
CA ARG A 342 -36.65 3.28 55.24
C ARG A 342 -37.20 1.84 55.27
N VAL A 343 -37.22 1.15 54.17
CA VAL A 343 -37.68 -0.25 54.08
C VAL A 343 -36.49 -1.27 54.05
N ARG A 344 -35.27 -0.77 54.20
CA ARG A 344 -34.06 -1.59 54.20
C ARG A 344 -33.22 -1.52 55.49
N ALA A 345 -33.86 -1.22 56.61
CA ALA A 345 -33.25 -1.34 57.95
C ALA A 345 -34.06 -2.30 58.80
#